data_3c89f648709fee514ddf73ed1511f9d5
#
_entry.id   3c89f648709fee514ddf73ed1511f9d5
#
_cell.length_a   1.000
_cell.length_b   1.000
_cell.length_c   1.000
_cell.angle_alpha   90.00
_cell.angle_beta   90.00
_cell.angle_gamma   90.00
#
_symmetry.space_group_name_H-M   'P 1'
#
loop_
_entity.id
_entity.type
_entity.pdbx_description
1 polymer ?
#
loop_
_entity_poly.entity_id
_entity_poly.type
_entity_poly.pdbx_seq_one_letter_code
_entity_poly.pdbx_strand_id
1 'polypeptide(L)'
;MYAYNTSKTFVLALLLLLPCSLLTITSAAQDEPEYKMELGGGVGLTNYLGDFNGNLTRDIQPMAGIVAKYKVNPRTAWSAVLNYGTLKGNSRNEKTYYPDYAGAPISFSTKLTDFSIRFEYNFWPFGTGNEYYGAKAITPFIALGAGLAFAKGDETATAFQMPIGFGVKYKLQKRLNLALEWMMHFSGSDRLDGVSDPYGIKSSDLFKNTDCYQGLQLTLTFEFMEKCKTCHNDRE
;
A
#
# COMPACT_ATOMS: atom_id res chain seq x y z
N MET A 1 0.13 -36.35 25.63
CA MET A 1 -0.83 -36.44 24.52
C MET A 1 -0.85 -35.09 23.84
N TYR A 2 0.08 -34.85 22.89
CA TYR A 2 0.25 -33.56 22.20
C TYR A 2 -0.38 -33.69 20.82
N ALA A 3 -1.54 -33.06 20.63
CA ALA A 3 -2.11 -32.83 19.31
C ALA A 3 -1.38 -31.69 18.63
N TYR A 4 -0.42 -32.00 17.78
CA TYR A 4 0.32 -31.04 16.97
C TYR A 4 -0.62 -30.49 15.89
N ASN A 5 -0.76 -29.18 15.84
CA ASN A 5 -1.69 -28.47 15.00
C ASN A 5 -1.21 -28.47 13.53
N THR A 6 -1.48 -29.55 12.83
CA THR A 6 -1.03 -29.86 11.45
C THR A 6 -1.58 -28.87 10.40
N SER A 7 -2.62 -28.09 10.70
CA SER A 7 -3.22 -27.17 9.74
C SER A 7 -2.37 -25.90 9.50
N LYS A 8 -1.69 -25.39 10.52
CA LYS A 8 -0.83 -24.20 10.38
C LYS A 8 0.46 -24.47 9.62
N THR A 9 1.03 -25.66 9.79
CA THR A 9 2.23 -26.08 9.04
C THR A 9 1.92 -26.32 7.57
N PHE A 10 0.72 -26.81 7.24
CA PHE A 10 0.31 -27.05 5.84
C PHE A 10 0.11 -25.74 5.07
N VAL A 11 -0.47 -24.73 5.70
CA VAL A 11 -0.65 -23.38 5.10
C VAL A 11 0.70 -22.67 4.91
N LEU A 12 1.61 -22.79 5.86
CA LEU A 12 2.96 -22.23 5.76
C LEU A 12 3.80 -22.92 4.70
N ALA A 13 3.69 -24.24 4.56
CA ALA A 13 4.36 -25.03 3.51
C ALA A 13 3.79 -24.71 2.12
N LEU A 14 2.49 -24.50 1.99
CA LEU A 14 1.84 -24.11 0.74
C LEU A 14 2.26 -22.70 0.29
N LEU A 15 2.43 -21.76 1.23
CA LEU A 15 2.93 -20.41 0.97
C LEU A 15 4.41 -20.37 0.55
N LEU A 16 5.22 -21.35 1.02
CA LEU A 16 6.64 -21.47 0.67
C LEU A 16 6.88 -22.22 -0.65
N LEU A 17 5.94 -23.06 -1.10
CA LEU A 17 6.06 -23.81 -2.36
C LEU A 17 5.62 -23.02 -3.60
N LEU A 18 4.86 -21.94 -3.45
CA LEU A 18 4.42 -21.08 -4.56
C LEU A 18 5.56 -20.36 -5.32
N PRO A 19 6.68 -19.96 -4.73
CA PRO A 19 7.71 -19.21 -5.46
C PRO A 19 8.62 -20.06 -6.34
N CYS A 20 8.67 -21.39 -6.20
CA CYS A 20 9.67 -22.20 -6.89
C CYS A 20 9.30 -22.62 -8.34
N SER A 21 8.04 -22.57 -8.72
CA SER A 21 7.58 -22.96 -10.06
C SER A 21 7.49 -21.82 -11.09
N LEU A 22 7.79 -20.57 -10.68
CA LEU A 22 7.59 -19.36 -11.49
C LEU A 22 8.88 -18.79 -12.13
N LEU A 23 10.01 -19.49 -12.03
CA LEU A 23 11.33 -18.97 -12.42
C LEU A 23 11.72 -19.20 -13.90
N THR A 24 10.85 -19.73 -14.73
CA THR A 24 11.18 -19.96 -16.14
C THR A 24 10.26 -19.20 -17.10
N ILE A 25 10.40 -17.88 -17.16
CA ILE A 25 9.91 -17.12 -18.31
C ILE A 25 11.10 -16.39 -18.93
N THR A 26 11.66 -17.01 -19.96
CA THR A 26 12.62 -16.37 -20.88
C THR A 26 11.93 -15.22 -21.59
N SER A 27 12.46 -14.03 -21.41
CA SER A 27 12.01 -12.79 -22.00
C SER A 27 12.30 -12.77 -23.51
N ALA A 28 11.31 -13.10 -24.32
CA ALA A 28 11.28 -12.73 -25.72
C ALA A 28 10.61 -11.34 -25.84
N ALA A 29 11.33 -10.28 -25.44
CA ALA A 29 10.76 -8.93 -25.28
C ALA A 29 11.02 -8.01 -26.48
N GLN A 30 11.53 -8.53 -27.61
CA GLN A 30 12.08 -7.68 -28.66
C GLN A 30 11.06 -7.08 -29.65
N ASP A 31 9.82 -7.58 -29.69
CA ASP A 31 8.78 -7.09 -30.61
C ASP A 31 7.43 -6.75 -29.94
N GLU A 32 7.40 -6.65 -28.62
CA GLU A 32 6.16 -6.39 -27.92
C GLU A 32 5.85 -4.88 -27.85
N PRO A 33 4.55 -4.49 -27.99
CA PRO A 33 4.16 -3.11 -27.85
C PRO A 33 4.41 -2.61 -26.41
N GLU A 34 4.83 -1.36 -26.30
CA GLU A 34 4.99 -0.66 -25.03
C GLU A 34 3.62 -0.15 -24.55
N TYR A 35 3.27 -0.43 -23.30
CA TYR A 35 2.04 0.06 -22.67
C TYR A 35 2.36 1.11 -21.62
N LYS A 36 1.68 2.26 -21.67
CA LYS A 36 1.92 3.39 -20.75
C LYS A 36 1.03 3.40 -19.52
N MET A 37 -0.14 2.81 -19.61
CA MET A 37 -1.12 2.83 -18.52
C MET A 37 -1.31 1.44 -17.93
N GLU A 38 -1.54 1.42 -16.63
CA GLU A 38 -1.97 0.23 -15.89
C GLU A 38 -3.21 0.58 -15.07
N LEU A 39 -4.19 -0.31 -15.05
CA LEU A 39 -5.37 -0.23 -14.19
C LEU A 39 -5.57 -1.56 -13.49
N GLY A 40 -5.93 -1.50 -12.21
CA GLY A 40 -6.17 -2.71 -11.46
C GLY A 40 -6.79 -2.47 -10.12
N GLY A 41 -6.84 -3.53 -9.34
CA GLY A 41 -7.32 -3.53 -7.97
C GLY A 41 -6.50 -4.41 -7.07
N GLY A 42 -6.68 -4.24 -5.79
CA GLY A 42 -5.96 -4.99 -4.78
C GLY A 42 -6.77 -5.21 -3.52
N VAL A 43 -6.33 -6.21 -2.77
CA VAL A 43 -6.82 -6.50 -1.44
C VAL A 43 -5.65 -6.52 -0.47
N GLY A 44 -5.90 -6.18 0.76
CA GLY A 44 -4.83 -6.06 1.73
C GLY A 44 -5.32 -5.99 3.15
N LEU A 45 -4.39 -5.63 4.00
CA LEU A 45 -4.57 -5.48 5.42
C LEU A 45 -4.10 -4.09 5.83
N THR A 46 -4.85 -3.44 6.70
CA THR A 46 -4.47 -2.16 7.29
C THR A 46 -4.59 -2.21 8.80
N ASN A 47 -3.78 -1.41 9.48
CA ASN A 47 -3.95 -1.17 10.90
C ASN A 47 -3.57 0.26 11.26
N TYR A 48 -4.17 0.75 12.32
CA TYR A 48 -3.90 2.05 12.92
C TYR A 48 -2.63 2.00 13.78
N LEU A 49 -1.89 3.09 13.77
CA LEU A 49 -0.71 3.34 14.60
C LEU A 49 -0.81 4.74 15.18
N GLY A 50 -0.93 4.84 16.49
CA GLY A 50 -1.10 6.10 17.20
C GLY A 50 -1.44 5.85 18.65
N ASP A 51 -2.21 6.72 19.26
CA ASP A 51 -2.49 6.74 20.70
C ASP A 51 -3.15 5.46 21.25
N PHE A 52 -3.88 4.73 20.40
CA PHE A 52 -4.60 3.52 20.79
C PHE A 52 -4.01 2.22 20.25
N ASN A 53 -2.93 2.28 19.49
CA ASN A 53 -2.20 1.11 19.03
C ASN A 53 -0.77 1.46 18.57
N GLY A 54 0.23 1.05 19.31
CA GLY A 54 1.65 1.15 18.96
C GLY A 54 2.22 -0.12 18.30
N ASN A 55 1.39 -1.15 18.03
CA ASN A 55 1.87 -2.42 17.53
C ASN A 55 1.46 -2.64 16.05
N LEU A 56 2.46 -2.90 15.20
CA LEU A 56 2.29 -3.12 13.75
C LEU A 56 1.41 -4.33 13.39
N THR A 57 1.20 -5.27 14.30
CA THR A 57 0.51 -6.54 14.03
C THR A 57 -0.80 -6.71 14.78
N ARG A 58 -1.25 -5.68 15.49
CA ARG A 58 -2.47 -5.73 16.29
C ARG A 58 -3.59 -4.97 15.61
N ASP A 59 -4.83 -5.39 15.83
CA ASP A 59 -6.06 -4.76 15.30
C ASP A 59 -6.08 -4.64 13.76
N ILE A 60 -5.45 -5.60 13.09
CA ILE A 60 -5.38 -5.67 11.63
C ILE A 60 -6.78 -5.82 11.05
N GLN A 61 -7.11 -4.98 10.08
CA GLN A 61 -8.39 -4.98 9.38
C GLN A 61 -8.22 -5.18 7.86
N PRO A 62 -9.22 -5.75 7.18
CA PRO A 62 -9.18 -5.88 5.73
C PRO A 62 -9.27 -4.52 5.04
N MET A 63 -8.60 -4.42 3.89
CA MET A 63 -8.61 -3.26 3.00
C MET A 63 -8.73 -3.74 1.56
N ALA A 64 -9.40 -2.96 0.73
CA ALA A 64 -9.44 -3.15 -0.72
C ALA A 64 -9.25 -1.81 -1.43
N GLY A 65 -8.73 -1.84 -2.66
CA GLY A 65 -8.50 -0.60 -3.39
C GLY A 65 -8.39 -0.81 -4.88
N ILE A 66 -8.40 0.31 -5.59
CA ILE A 66 -8.15 0.40 -7.02
C ILE A 66 -6.92 1.26 -7.27
N VAL A 67 -6.20 0.95 -8.33
CA VAL A 67 -4.97 1.66 -8.70
C VAL A 67 -4.95 1.90 -10.21
N ALA A 68 -4.60 3.13 -10.57
CA ALA A 68 -4.27 3.52 -11.94
C ALA A 68 -2.81 4.01 -11.94
N LYS A 69 -1.99 3.50 -12.88
CA LYS A 69 -0.58 3.87 -12.99
C LYS A 69 -0.29 4.41 -14.37
N TYR A 70 0.56 5.42 -14.44
CA TYR A 70 1.13 5.97 -15.66
C TYR A 70 2.64 5.78 -15.64
N LYS A 71 3.16 4.97 -16.55
CA LYS A 71 4.60 4.71 -16.68
C LYS A 71 5.25 5.84 -17.48
N VAL A 72 6.13 6.58 -16.84
CA VAL A 72 6.91 7.65 -17.48
C VAL A 72 8.07 7.03 -18.26
N ASN A 73 8.74 6.06 -17.64
CA ASN A 73 9.86 5.30 -18.20
C ASN A 73 9.94 3.92 -17.51
N PRO A 74 10.89 3.03 -17.91
CA PRO A 74 11.03 1.71 -17.31
C PRO A 74 11.26 1.68 -15.79
N ARG A 75 11.72 2.78 -15.22
CA ARG A 75 12.06 2.86 -13.79
C ARG A 75 11.12 3.74 -12.99
N THR A 76 10.34 4.62 -13.64
CA THR A 76 9.49 5.57 -12.92
C THR A 76 8.06 5.54 -13.40
N ALA A 77 7.14 5.62 -12.44
CA ALA A 77 5.71 5.72 -12.71
C ALA A 77 5.03 6.65 -11.71
N TRP A 78 3.90 7.22 -12.13
CA TRP A 78 2.94 7.85 -11.24
C TRP A 78 1.77 6.90 -11.02
N SER A 79 1.30 6.81 -9.79
CA SER A 79 0.12 6.01 -9.45
C SER A 79 -0.90 6.85 -8.68
N ALA A 80 -2.16 6.72 -9.09
CA ALA A 80 -3.31 7.19 -8.33
C ALA A 80 -3.97 5.97 -7.69
N VAL A 81 -4.15 6.03 -6.37
CA VAL A 81 -4.67 4.91 -5.58
C VAL A 81 -5.83 5.38 -4.75
N LEU A 82 -6.89 4.60 -4.74
CA LEU A 82 -8.06 4.78 -3.88
C LEU A 82 -8.26 3.50 -3.09
N ASN A 83 -8.10 3.57 -1.78
CA ASN A 83 -8.30 2.46 -0.85
C ASN A 83 -9.52 2.70 0.02
N TYR A 84 -10.14 1.60 0.43
CA TYR A 84 -11.20 1.55 1.40
C TYR A 84 -10.94 0.45 2.42
N GLY A 85 -11.02 0.80 3.70
CA GLY A 85 -10.75 -0.13 4.79
C GLY A 85 -11.39 0.31 6.09
N THR A 86 -10.95 -0.32 7.18
CA THR A 86 -11.39 0.03 8.53
C THR A 86 -10.17 0.15 9.43
N LEU A 87 -10.11 1.19 10.25
CA LEU A 87 -9.12 1.34 11.31
C LEU A 87 -9.77 1.01 12.64
N LYS A 88 -9.04 0.29 13.49
CA LYS A 88 -9.46 -0.04 14.87
C LYS A 88 -8.33 0.18 15.83
N GLY A 89 -8.66 0.57 17.05
CA GLY A 89 -7.74 0.65 18.17
C GLY A 89 -8.47 0.49 19.50
N ASN A 90 -7.71 0.12 20.53
CA ASN A 90 -8.22 -0.07 21.88
C ASN A 90 -7.17 0.32 22.90
N SER A 91 -7.50 1.26 23.80
CA SER A 91 -6.61 1.77 24.83
C SER A 91 -6.11 0.70 25.82
N ARG A 92 -6.79 -0.45 25.97
CA ARG A 92 -6.30 -1.58 26.78
C ARG A 92 -5.03 -2.20 26.25
N ASN A 93 -4.74 -1.97 24.99
CA ASN A 93 -3.60 -2.58 24.29
C ASN A 93 -2.32 -1.76 24.47
N GLU A 94 -2.43 -0.53 24.99
CA GLU A 94 -1.31 0.35 25.22
C GLU A 94 -0.97 0.46 26.70
N LYS A 95 0.33 0.49 26.99
CA LYS A 95 0.85 0.81 28.34
C LYS A 95 0.93 2.33 28.52
N THR A 96 -0.12 3.03 28.19
CA THR A 96 -0.14 4.49 28.32
C THR A 96 -0.34 4.86 29.79
N TYR A 97 0.60 5.63 30.29
CA TYR A 97 0.62 6.13 31.67
C TYR A 97 -0.22 7.40 31.78
N TYR A 98 -1.56 7.24 31.78
CA TYR A 98 -2.47 8.37 32.00
C TYR A 98 -3.44 8.04 33.12
N PRO A 99 -3.34 8.80 34.26
CA PRO A 99 -4.16 8.52 35.43
C PRO A 99 -5.66 8.75 35.25
N ASP A 100 -6.06 9.60 34.30
CA ASP A 100 -7.47 9.98 34.12
C ASP A 100 -8.28 8.99 33.28
N TYR A 101 -7.64 8.11 32.51
CA TYR A 101 -8.31 7.08 31.70
C TYR A 101 -8.28 5.68 32.33
N ALA A 102 -7.83 5.54 33.55
CA ALA A 102 -7.75 4.24 34.25
C ALA A 102 -9.12 3.58 34.51
N GLY A 103 -10.23 4.28 34.28
CA GLY A 103 -11.57 3.82 34.60
C GLY A 103 -12.38 3.17 33.46
N ALA A 104 -12.16 3.53 32.19
CA ALA A 104 -12.92 2.99 31.08
C ALA A 104 -12.04 2.86 29.81
N PRO A 105 -11.91 1.66 29.24
CA PRO A 105 -11.18 1.49 27.99
C PRO A 105 -11.92 2.15 26.83
N ILE A 106 -11.23 2.98 26.09
CA ILE A 106 -11.72 3.58 24.85
C ILE A 106 -11.39 2.64 23.71
N SER A 107 -12.37 2.35 22.86
CA SER A 107 -12.16 1.62 21.61
C SER A 107 -12.84 2.37 20.47
N PHE A 108 -12.19 2.43 19.33
CA PHE A 108 -12.76 3.03 18.14
C PHE A 108 -12.78 2.06 16.97
N SER A 109 -13.68 2.31 16.02
CA SER A 109 -13.78 1.59 14.76
C SER A 109 -14.21 2.58 13.67
N THR A 110 -13.26 3.03 12.87
CA THR A 110 -13.45 4.09 11.88
C THR A 110 -13.28 3.53 10.48
N LYS A 111 -14.23 3.83 9.58
CA LYS A 111 -14.10 3.51 8.15
C LYS A 111 -13.18 4.53 7.50
N LEU A 112 -12.17 4.01 6.80
CA LEU A 112 -11.16 4.81 6.11
C LEU A 112 -11.41 4.75 4.61
N THR A 113 -11.45 5.91 3.96
CA THR A 113 -11.30 6.05 2.51
C THR A 113 -10.07 6.90 2.26
N ASP A 114 -9.14 6.37 1.52
CA ASP A 114 -7.82 6.96 1.26
C ASP A 114 -7.64 7.17 -0.23
N PHE A 115 -7.37 8.41 -0.63
CA PHE A 115 -6.97 8.74 -2.00
C PHE A 115 -5.57 9.32 -1.99
N SER A 116 -4.67 8.78 -2.83
CA SER A 116 -3.29 9.27 -2.92
C SER A 116 -2.75 9.24 -4.34
N ILE A 117 -1.88 10.21 -4.64
CA ILE A 117 -1.03 10.23 -5.82
C ILE A 117 0.38 9.97 -5.37
N ARG A 118 1.02 8.97 -5.97
CA ARG A 118 2.34 8.49 -5.57
C ARG A 118 3.28 8.47 -6.76
N PHE A 119 4.53 8.81 -6.52
CA PHE A 119 5.65 8.57 -7.41
C PHE A 119 6.27 7.23 -7.03
N GLU A 120 6.47 6.35 -8.02
CA GLU A 120 7.07 5.02 -7.86
C GLU A 120 8.41 4.98 -8.59
N TYR A 121 9.44 4.46 -7.92
CA TYR A 121 10.75 4.21 -8.51
C TYR A 121 11.08 2.71 -8.46
N ASN A 122 11.24 2.10 -9.63
CA ASN A 122 11.64 0.70 -9.80
C ASN A 122 13.17 0.60 -9.81
N PHE A 123 13.72 -0.26 -8.98
CA PHE A 123 15.19 -0.46 -8.94
C PHE A 123 15.72 -1.14 -10.21
N TRP A 124 14.92 -2.00 -10.82
CA TRP A 124 15.22 -2.59 -12.12
C TRP A 124 14.20 -2.14 -13.16
N PRO A 125 14.60 -2.03 -14.45
CA PRO A 125 13.65 -1.74 -15.51
C PRO A 125 12.51 -2.75 -15.50
N PHE A 126 11.26 -2.26 -15.54
CA PHE A 126 10.06 -3.08 -15.43
C PHE A 126 9.02 -2.63 -16.46
N GLY A 127 8.58 -3.55 -17.31
CA GLY A 127 7.60 -3.28 -18.37
C GLY A 127 7.80 -4.15 -19.59
N THR A 128 7.19 -3.79 -20.71
CA THR A 128 7.28 -4.43 -22.02
C THR A 128 7.59 -3.40 -23.11
N GLY A 129 8.22 -3.82 -24.20
CA GLY A 129 8.55 -2.97 -25.36
C GLY A 129 10.02 -2.61 -25.48
N ASN A 130 10.37 -1.92 -26.58
CA ASN A 130 11.77 -1.64 -26.96
C ASN A 130 12.52 -0.75 -25.94
N GLU A 131 11.84 0.23 -25.35
CA GLU A 131 12.43 1.09 -24.29
C GLU A 131 12.71 0.30 -23.01
N TYR A 132 12.12 -0.86 -22.87
CA TYR A 132 12.27 -1.75 -21.70
C TYR A 132 13.30 -2.85 -21.94
N TYR A 133 14.26 -2.63 -22.85
CA TYR A 133 15.35 -3.57 -23.08
C TYR A 133 16.06 -3.91 -21.77
N GLY A 134 16.19 -5.20 -21.47
CA GLY A 134 16.70 -5.68 -20.19
C GLY A 134 15.70 -5.58 -19.03
N ALA A 135 14.40 -5.35 -19.29
CA ALA A 135 13.38 -5.41 -18.25
C ALA A 135 13.36 -6.77 -17.55
N LYS A 136 13.18 -6.74 -16.26
CA LYS A 136 13.12 -7.94 -15.42
C LYS A 136 11.67 -8.28 -15.10
N ALA A 137 11.39 -9.58 -14.97
CA ALA A 137 10.07 -10.05 -14.56
C ALA A 137 9.72 -9.64 -13.11
N ILE A 138 10.74 -9.33 -12.30
CA ILE A 138 10.58 -8.90 -10.92
C ILE A 138 11.37 -7.61 -10.70
N THR A 139 10.80 -6.67 -9.94
CA THR A 139 11.51 -5.47 -9.49
C THR A 139 11.05 -5.04 -8.10
N PRO A 140 11.97 -4.77 -7.17
CA PRO A 140 11.66 -3.98 -6.00
C PRO A 140 11.38 -2.53 -6.41
N PHE A 141 10.54 -1.86 -5.65
CA PHE A 141 10.26 -0.44 -5.86
C PHE A 141 10.06 0.28 -4.53
N ILE A 142 10.25 1.58 -4.55
CA ILE A 142 9.85 2.49 -3.48
C ILE A 142 8.79 3.43 -4.03
N ALA A 143 7.91 3.88 -3.15
CA ALA A 143 6.87 4.84 -3.47
C ALA A 143 6.78 5.93 -2.41
N LEU A 144 6.55 7.15 -2.87
CA LEU A 144 6.35 8.34 -2.06
C LEU A 144 5.22 9.15 -2.68
N GLY A 145 4.34 9.72 -1.86
CA GLY A 145 3.24 10.48 -2.39
C GLY A 145 2.60 11.46 -1.42
N ALA A 146 1.47 11.97 -1.86
CA ALA A 146 0.60 12.82 -1.09
C ALA A 146 -0.87 12.46 -1.36
N GLY A 147 -1.73 12.69 -0.40
CA GLY A 147 -3.12 12.34 -0.53
C GLY A 147 -4.01 12.87 0.58
N LEU A 148 -5.25 12.41 0.57
CA LEU A 148 -6.28 12.72 1.55
C LEU A 148 -6.84 11.43 2.12
N ALA A 149 -6.98 11.40 3.42
CA ALA A 149 -7.64 10.34 4.17
C ALA A 149 -8.96 10.87 4.74
N PHE A 150 -10.03 10.15 4.48
CA PHE A 150 -11.37 10.43 4.98
C PHE A 150 -11.74 9.34 5.98
N ALA A 151 -11.79 9.69 7.24
CA ALA A 151 -12.15 8.81 8.33
C ALA A 151 -13.60 9.08 8.75
N LYS A 152 -14.43 8.06 8.77
CA LYS A 152 -15.83 8.13 9.19
C LYS A 152 -16.06 7.14 10.32
N GLY A 153 -16.14 7.66 11.53
CA GLY A 153 -16.50 6.98 12.77
C GLY A 153 -17.65 7.71 13.45
N ASP A 154 -17.54 7.92 14.74
CA ASP A 154 -18.48 8.76 15.52
C ASP A 154 -18.40 10.21 15.06
N GLU A 155 -17.20 10.67 14.70
CA GLU A 155 -16.97 11.92 14.00
C GLU A 155 -16.40 11.65 12.61
N THR A 156 -16.57 12.62 11.68
CA THR A 156 -15.96 12.57 10.36
C THR A 156 -14.75 13.46 10.35
N ALA A 157 -13.60 12.89 10.01
CA ALA A 157 -12.34 13.62 9.87
C ALA A 157 -11.81 13.51 8.46
N THR A 158 -11.21 14.60 7.99
CA THR A 158 -10.43 14.63 6.73
C THR A 158 -9.02 15.07 7.06
N ALA A 159 -8.06 14.30 6.62
CA ALA A 159 -6.65 14.55 6.91
C ALA A 159 -5.84 14.52 5.61
N PHE A 160 -4.90 15.45 5.50
CA PHE A 160 -3.80 15.31 4.53
C PHE A 160 -2.90 14.15 4.97
N GLN A 161 -2.41 13.37 4.01
CA GLN A 161 -1.51 12.26 4.31
C GLN A 161 -0.33 12.18 3.33
N MET A 162 0.78 11.66 3.83
CA MET A 162 1.98 11.36 3.05
C MET A 162 2.25 9.86 3.10
N PRO A 163 1.89 9.09 2.06
CA PRO A 163 2.24 7.68 1.95
C PRO A 163 3.71 7.54 1.55
N ILE A 164 4.43 6.70 2.28
CA ILE A 164 5.81 6.29 1.99
C ILE A 164 5.89 4.79 2.17
N GLY A 165 6.51 4.09 1.22
CA GLY A 165 6.64 2.65 1.35
C GLY A 165 7.48 2.02 0.25
N PHE A 166 7.44 0.71 0.26
CA PHE A 166 8.18 -0.12 -0.68
C PHE A 166 7.38 -1.37 -1.03
N GLY A 167 7.80 -2.02 -2.09
CA GLY A 167 7.16 -3.25 -2.52
C GLY A 167 7.96 -3.98 -3.57
N VAL A 168 7.36 -5.03 -4.07
CA VAL A 168 7.90 -5.84 -5.16
C VAL A 168 6.83 -6.01 -6.22
N LYS A 169 7.19 -5.78 -7.47
CA LYS A 169 6.35 -6.04 -8.65
C LYS A 169 6.83 -7.31 -9.33
N TYR A 170 5.88 -8.08 -9.81
CA TYR A 170 6.12 -9.29 -10.57
C TYR A 170 5.25 -9.31 -11.83
N LYS A 171 5.85 -9.56 -12.98
CA LYS A 171 5.14 -9.69 -14.25
C LYS A 171 4.62 -11.11 -14.41
N LEU A 172 3.31 -11.30 -14.23
CA LEU A 172 2.65 -12.60 -14.39
C LEU A 172 2.53 -13.01 -15.85
N GLN A 173 2.16 -12.05 -16.71
CA GLN A 173 1.98 -12.23 -18.14
C GLN A 173 2.35 -10.94 -18.87
N LYS A 174 2.35 -10.95 -20.21
CA LYS A 174 2.71 -9.80 -21.07
C LYS A 174 2.06 -8.48 -20.64
N ARG A 175 0.81 -8.53 -20.18
CA ARG A 175 0.01 -7.35 -19.78
C ARG A 175 -0.50 -7.40 -18.36
N LEU A 176 -0.14 -8.41 -17.57
CA LEU A 176 -0.65 -8.62 -16.23
C LEU A 176 0.49 -8.55 -15.22
N ASN A 177 0.38 -7.62 -14.29
CA ASN A 177 1.37 -7.39 -13.25
C ASN A 177 0.75 -7.63 -11.87
N LEU A 178 1.52 -8.23 -10.99
CA LEU A 178 1.22 -8.41 -9.58
C LEU A 178 2.17 -7.53 -8.77
N ALA A 179 1.67 -6.85 -7.75
CA ALA A 179 2.50 -6.09 -6.84
C ALA A 179 2.11 -6.41 -5.39
N LEU A 180 3.11 -6.63 -4.55
CA LEU A 180 2.97 -6.65 -3.10
C LEU A 180 3.64 -5.40 -2.58
N GLU A 181 2.88 -4.55 -1.87
CA GLU A 181 3.39 -3.29 -1.33
C GLU A 181 3.04 -3.13 0.14
N TRP A 182 3.98 -2.58 0.88
CA TRP A 182 3.78 -2.10 2.24
C TRP A 182 3.94 -0.59 2.26
N MET A 183 2.93 0.11 2.76
CA MET A 183 2.87 1.56 2.81
C MET A 183 2.59 2.03 4.22
N MET A 184 3.34 3.03 4.68
CA MET A 184 3.08 3.81 5.87
C MET A 184 2.49 5.15 5.45
N HIS A 185 1.38 5.53 6.06
CA HIS A 185 0.66 6.76 5.81
C HIS A 185 0.80 7.69 7.01
N PHE A 186 1.57 8.74 6.86
CA PHE A 186 1.73 9.78 7.87
C PHE A 186 0.62 10.80 7.71
N SER A 187 -0.29 10.87 8.67
CA SER A 187 -1.39 11.83 8.65
C SER A 187 -0.94 13.17 9.24
N GLY A 188 -1.47 14.26 8.71
CA GLY A 188 -1.34 15.59 9.30
C GLY A 188 -2.43 15.93 10.31
N SER A 189 -3.21 14.95 10.78
CA SER A 189 -4.30 15.12 11.72
C SER A 189 -4.26 14.08 12.82
N ASP A 190 -4.68 14.50 13.99
CA ASP A 190 -4.82 13.71 15.23
C ASP A 190 -6.32 13.33 15.45
N ARG A 191 -7.06 13.09 14.38
CA ARG A 191 -8.51 12.84 14.45
C ARG A 191 -8.96 11.63 13.64
N LEU A 192 -8.04 10.81 13.17
CA LEU A 192 -8.40 9.62 12.40
C LEU A 192 -9.06 8.54 13.27
N ASP A 193 -8.77 8.57 14.56
CA ASP A 193 -9.39 7.71 15.59
C ASP A 193 -10.72 8.25 16.11
N GLY A 194 -11.10 9.48 15.75
CA GLY A 194 -12.33 10.16 16.21
C GLY A 194 -12.17 10.86 17.57
N VAL A 195 -10.97 10.92 18.13
CA VAL A 195 -10.68 11.60 19.39
C VAL A 195 -9.63 12.67 19.13
N SER A 196 -9.88 13.89 19.55
CA SER A 196 -8.93 14.99 19.40
C SER A 196 -8.11 15.14 20.66
N ASP A 197 -6.79 14.94 20.57
CA ASP A 197 -5.82 15.12 21.66
C ASP A 197 -6.29 14.49 22.99
N PRO A 198 -6.43 13.13 23.04
CA PRO A 198 -6.96 12.45 24.23
C PRO A 198 -6.10 12.69 25.48
N TYR A 199 -4.88 13.18 25.29
CA TYR A 199 -3.88 13.34 26.34
C TYR A 199 -3.54 14.79 26.68
N GLY A 200 -4.10 15.78 26.00
CA GLY A 200 -3.84 17.20 26.25
C GLY A 200 -2.39 17.63 25.98
N ILE A 201 -1.65 16.87 25.18
CA ILE A 201 -0.26 17.16 24.85
C ILE A 201 -0.23 18.10 23.66
N LYS A 202 -0.09 19.38 23.90
CA LYS A 202 0.11 20.36 22.84
C LYS A 202 1.39 20.04 22.07
N SER A 203 1.25 19.47 20.89
CA SER A 203 2.33 19.25 19.95
C SER A 203 2.63 20.56 19.20
N SER A 204 3.91 20.94 19.16
CA SER A 204 4.36 22.12 18.41
C SER A 204 4.94 21.78 17.04
N ASP A 205 5.07 20.51 16.69
CA ASP A 205 5.76 20.05 15.48
C ASP A 205 4.79 19.35 14.50
N LEU A 206 5.05 19.51 13.20
CA LEU A 206 4.17 19.15 12.09
C LEU A 206 3.77 17.65 12.02
N PHE A 207 4.51 16.76 12.67
CA PHE A 207 4.29 15.30 12.68
C PHE A 207 4.43 14.69 14.06
N LYS A 208 4.35 15.50 15.11
CA LYS A 208 4.44 15.02 16.47
C LYS A 208 3.02 14.88 17.03
N ASN A 209 2.69 13.70 17.55
CA ASN A 209 1.35 13.37 18.01
C ASN A 209 0.28 13.31 16.91
N THR A 210 0.64 12.85 15.72
CA THR A 210 -0.32 12.68 14.63
C THR A 210 -0.56 11.19 14.36
N ASP A 211 -1.78 10.86 14.02
CA ASP A 211 -2.17 9.51 13.66
C ASP A 211 -1.44 9.02 12.42
N CYS A 212 -1.04 7.77 12.46
CA CYS A 212 -0.49 7.07 11.31
C CYS A 212 -1.30 5.79 11.06
N TYR A 213 -1.21 5.27 9.87
CA TYR A 213 -1.70 3.93 9.57
C TYR A 213 -0.80 3.26 8.54
N GLN A 214 -0.80 1.96 8.55
CA GLN A 214 -0.07 1.19 7.56
C GLN A 214 -1.01 0.30 6.75
N GLY A 215 -0.57 -0.05 5.53
CA GLY A 215 -1.24 -0.98 4.66
C GLY A 215 -0.27 -1.98 4.04
N LEU A 216 -0.61 -3.25 4.05
CA LEU A 216 0.03 -4.28 3.26
C LEU A 216 -0.96 -4.74 2.20
N GLN A 217 -0.68 -4.52 0.92
CA GLN A 217 -1.62 -4.73 -0.18
C GLN A 217 -1.02 -5.59 -1.28
N LEU A 218 -1.80 -6.55 -1.77
CA LEU A 218 -1.54 -7.31 -2.98
C LEU A 218 -2.43 -6.76 -4.09
N THR A 219 -1.82 -6.29 -5.17
CA THR A 219 -2.49 -5.59 -6.28
C THR A 219 -2.25 -6.31 -7.58
N LEU A 220 -3.30 -6.51 -8.37
CA LEU A 220 -3.25 -7.03 -9.72
C LEU A 220 -3.59 -5.92 -10.72
N THR A 221 -2.70 -5.64 -11.68
CA THR A 221 -2.89 -4.58 -12.68
C THR A 221 -2.77 -5.12 -14.09
N PHE A 222 -3.56 -4.53 -14.98
CA PHE A 222 -3.57 -4.83 -16.41
C PHE A 222 -3.03 -3.63 -17.19
N GLU A 223 -2.08 -3.89 -18.10
CA GLU A 223 -1.47 -2.87 -18.95
C GLU A 223 -2.32 -2.60 -20.19
N PHE A 224 -2.54 -1.34 -20.51
CA PHE A 224 -3.27 -0.88 -21.66
C PHE A 224 -2.68 0.43 -22.20
N MET A 225 -3.22 0.95 -23.32
CA MET A 225 -2.75 2.13 -24.02
C MET A 225 -1.35 1.92 -24.61
N GLU A 226 -1.33 1.31 -25.80
CA GLU A 226 -0.10 1.13 -26.56
C GLU A 226 0.51 2.47 -26.97
N LYS A 227 1.82 2.59 -26.82
CA LYS A 227 2.58 3.69 -27.37
C LYS A 227 2.64 3.54 -28.89
N CYS A 228 2.16 4.55 -29.60
CA CYS A 228 2.20 4.58 -31.06
C CYS A 228 3.66 4.59 -31.53
N LYS A 229 4.08 3.57 -32.26
CA LYS A 229 5.45 3.46 -32.83
C LYS A 229 5.68 4.43 -34.02
N THR A 230 4.61 4.90 -34.66
CA THR A 230 4.66 5.73 -35.86
C THR A 230 4.38 7.21 -35.64
N CYS A 231 4.06 7.61 -34.40
CA CYS A 231 3.77 8.99 -34.07
C CYS A 231 5.03 9.80 -33.69
N HIS A 232 6.22 9.38 -34.07
CA HIS A 232 7.39 10.26 -34.07
C HIS A 232 7.24 11.25 -35.20
N ASN A 233 6.60 12.36 -34.91
CA ASN A 233 6.73 13.55 -35.69
C ASN A 233 8.05 14.18 -35.26
N ASP A 234 9.16 13.61 -35.73
CA ASP A 234 10.47 14.24 -35.68
C ASP A 234 10.40 15.42 -36.65
N ARG A 235 9.86 16.53 -36.17
CA ARG A 235 10.11 17.83 -36.76
C ARG A 235 11.27 18.43 -36.02
N GLU A 236 12.35 18.47 -36.75
CA GLU A 236 13.58 19.23 -36.65
C GLU A 236 13.52 20.46 -35.73
#